data_bc29b48e635caf7b33e63c7369b9b315
#
_entry.id   bc29b48e635caf7b33e63c7369b9b315
#
_cell.length_a   1.000
_cell.length_b   1.000
_cell.length_c   1.000
_cell.angle_alpha   90.00
_cell.angle_beta   90.00
_cell.angle_gamma   90.00
#
_symmetry.space_group_name_H-M   'P 1'
#
loop_
_entity.id
_entity.type
_entity.pdbx_description
1 polymer ?
#
loop_
_entity_poly.entity_id
_entity_poly.type
_entity_poly.pdbx_seq_one_letter_code
_entity_poly.pdbx_strand_id
1 'polypeptide(L)'
;LTLDLEYKKGRCIIGNPPYGTRNTLSVKFFKKSIQLGDYIAFIQPISQLNNNQQMYEFDLIHSEDLGIQTYTDRELHCCFNIYKRPANELNKKPNYKLKDITILEWRRGGNYKIPEKYDYAICGWGAAVGKQIKQQGQFALEYYIIINNDKYKEQIINVLANADWKKIYPNIATPRLAQWKIYKYIKEQIPE
;
A
#
# COMPACT_ATOMS: atom_id res chain seq x y z
N LEU A 1 12.13 -22.08 5.05
CA LEU A 1 11.31 -22.26 3.83
C LEU A 1 11.54 -23.58 3.11
N THR A 2 12.25 -24.49 3.77
CA THR A 2 12.59 -25.83 3.27
C THR A 2 11.56 -26.91 3.67
N LEU A 3 10.43 -26.50 4.31
CA LEU A 3 9.40 -27.44 4.73
C LEU A 3 8.78 -28.13 3.50
N ASP A 4 8.95 -29.43 3.42
CA ASP A 4 8.40 -30.27 2.35
C ASP A 4 7.05 -30.84 2.80
N LEU A 5 6.01 -30.02 2.65
CA LEU A 5 4.62 -30.39 2.91
C LEU A 5 3.83 -30.26 1.64
N GLU A 6 3.01 -31.28 1.37
CA GLU A 6 2.04 -31.23 0.28
C GLU A 6 0.87 -30.31 0.60
N TYR A 7 0.24 -29.77 -0.45
CA TYR A 7 -0.99 -29.02 -0.33
C TYR A 7 -2.09 -29.86 0.32
N LYS A 8 -2.84 -29.22 1.21
CA LYS A 8 -4.05 -29.83 1.81
C LYS A 8 -5.20 -28.82 1.79
N LYS A 9 -6.31 -29.18 1.15
CA LYS A 9 -7.53 -28.36 1.11
C LYS A 9 -8.02 -28.06 2.53
N GLY A 10 -8.41 -26.81 2.75
CA GLY A 10 -8.89 -26.31 4.07
C GLY A 10 -7.80 -26.07 5.09
N ARG A 11 -6.52 -26.34 4.81
CA ARG A 11 -5.43 -26.05 5.73
C ARG A 11 -5.28 -24.55 5.94
N CYS A 12 -5.12 -24.16 7.19
CA CYS A 12 -4.73 -22.81 7.60
C CYS A 12 -3.24 -22.80 8.02
N ILE A 13 -2.48 -21.86 7.48
CA ILE A 13 -1.09 -21.59 7.86
C ILE A 13 -1.10 -20.35 8.75
N ILE A 14 -0.73 -20.54 10.03
CA ILE A 14 -0.70 -19.47 11.02
C ILE A 14 0.74 -19.17 11.37
N GLY A 15 1.09 -17.88 11.50
CA GLY A 15 2.44 -17.53 11.89
C GLY A 15 2.68 -16.03 12.09
N ASN A 16 3.86 -15.76 12.65
CA ASN A 16 4.46 -14.44 12.72
C ASN A 16 5.80 -14.52 11.95
N PRO A 17 5.76 -14.45 10.62
CA PRO A 17 6.97 -14.58 9.82
C PRO A 17 7.91 -13.40 10.03
N PRO A 18 9.22 -13.59 9.94
CA PRO A 18 10.17 -12.48 9.98
C PRO A 18 9.87 -11.51 8.83
N TYR A 19 9.92 -10.21 9.10
CA TYR A 19 9.50 -9.21 8.11
C TYR A 19 10.55 -8.96 7.04
N GLY A 20 11.82 -8.83 7.44
CA GLY A 20 12.90 -8.44 6.55
C GLY A 20 12.77 -7.00 6.04
N THR A 21 13.73 -6.56 5.24
CA THR A 21 13.68 -5.22 4.64
C THR A 21 12.49 -5.12 3.68
N ARG A 22 11.65 -4.09 3.87
CA ARG A 22 10.44 -3.85 3.05
C ARG A 22 9.51 -5.06 2.98
N ASN A 23 9.44 -5.84 4.07
CA ASN A 23 8.56 -7.00 4.21
C ASN A 23 8.92 -8.19 3.27
N THR A 24 10.14 -8.23 2.74
CA THR A 24 10.53 -9.24 1.73
C THR A 24 10.50 -10.67 2.26
N LEU A 25 10.80 -10.90 3.53
CA LEU A 25 10.76 -12.24 4.10
C LEU A 25 9.32 -12.70 4.32
N SER A 26 8.45 -11.87 4.90
CA SER A 26 7.02 -12.22 5.04
C SER A 26 6.37 -12.56 3.70
N VAL A 27 6.72 -11.83 2.62
CA VAL A 27 6.26 -12.15 1.26
C VAL A 27 6.73 -13.54 0.82
N LYS A 28 7.98 -13.92 1.10
CA LYS A 28 8.49 -15.28 0.79
C LYS A 28 7.74 -16.36 1.56
N PHE A 29 7.45 -16.12 2.85
CA PHE A 29 6.64 -17.04 3.66
C PHE A 29 5.22 -17.15 3.08
N PHE A 30 4.60 -16.04 2.71
CA PHE A 30 3.29 -16.04 2.09
C PHE A 30 3.29 -16.86 0.78
N LYS A 31 4.27 -16.65 -0.11
CA LYS A 31 4.42 -17.40 -1.37
C LYS A 31 4.60 -18.91 -1.14
N LYS A 32 5.28 -19.32 -0.08
CA LYS A 32 5.36 -20.75 0.29
C LYS A 32 4.02 -21.23 0.86
N SER A 33 3.36 -20.43 1.68
CA SER A 33 2.08 -20.79 2.32
C SER A 33 0.95 -21.01 1.32
N ILE A 34 0.87 -20.24 0.23
CA ILE A 34 -0.13 -20.45 -0.82
C ILE A 34 0.02 -21.80 -1.53
N GLN A 35 1.20 -22.46 -1.46
CA GLN A 35 1.42 -23.79 -1.99
C GLN A 35 0.93 -24.89 -1.05
N LEU A 36 0.61 -24.57 0.20
CA LEU A 36 0.36 -25.55 1.26
C LEU A 36 -1.10 -25.64 1.71
N GLY A 37 -1.90 -24.57 1.53
CA GLY A 37 -3.28 -24.57 2.02
C GLY A 37 -4.12 -23.43 1.47
N ASP A 38 -5.31 -23.26 2.05
CA ASP A 38 -6.33 -22.33 1.57
C ASP A 38 -6.47 -21.09 2.43
N TYR A 39 -5.93 -21.10 3.65
CA TYR A 39 -5.97 -19.96 4.55
C TYR A 39 -4.57 -19.63 5.07
N ILE A 40 -4.29 -18.35 5.20
CA ILE A 40 -3.04 -17.83 5.77
C ILE A 40 -3.42 -16.76 6.78
N ALA A 41 -2.96 -16.92 8.03
CA ALA A 41 -3.21 -15.97 9.11
C ALA A 41 -1.87 -15.51 9.67
N PHE A 42 -1.49 -14.26 9.36
CA PHE A 42 -0.18 -13.72 9.72
C PHE A 42 -0.26 -12.45 10.56
N ILE A 43 0.64 -12.37 11.55
CA ILE A 43 1.00 -11.09 12.18
C ILE A 43 2.03 -10.42 11.28
N GLN A 44 1.82 -9.14 10.98
CA GLN A 44 2.59 -8.39 10.01
C GLN A 44 2.84 -6.95 10.47
N PRO A 45 3.82 -6.23 9.87
CA PRO A 45 3.97 -4.80 10.15
C PRO A 45 2.69 -4.05 9.77
N ILE A 46 2.39 -2.98 10.50
CA ILE A 46 1.20 -2.16 10.30
C ILE A 46 1.04 -1.63 8.85
N SER A 47 2.13 -1.53 8.11
CA SER A 47 2.11 -1.17 6.68
C SER A 47 1.33 -2.16 5.80
N GLN A 48 1.04 -3.35 6.33
CA GLN A 48 0.25 -4.40 5.66
C GLN A 48 -1.24 -4.36 6.05
N LEU A 49 -1.67 -3.47 6.94
CA LEU A 49 -3.07 -3.31 7.28
C LEU A 49 -3.87 -2.87 6.04
N ASN A 50 -4.94 -3.62 5.74
CA ASN A 50 -5.78 -3.39 4.55
C ASN A 50 -4.98 -3.23 3.24
N ASN A 51 -3.83 -3.93 3.13
CA ASN A 51 -2.90 -3.79 2.02
C ASN A 51 -2.68 -5.13 1.30
N ASN A 52 -3.15 -5.21 0.07
CA ASN A 52 -3.02 -6.36 -0.81
C ASN A 52 -1.99 -6.18 -1.94
N GLN A 53 -1.06 -5.23 -1.83
CA GLN A 53 -0.11 -4.96 -2.92
C GLN A 53 1.06 -5.93 -3.00
N GLN A 54 1.39 -6.60 -1.90
CA GLN A 54 2.50 -7.55 -1.83
C GLN A 54 2.03 -8.99 -1.71
N MET A 55 0.89 -9.23 -1.05
CA MET A 55 0.30 -10.54 -0.77
C MET A 55 -1.11 -10.59 -1.39
N TYR A 56 -1.14 -10.46 -2.69
CA TYR A 56 -2.37 -10.25 -3.48
C TYR A 56 -2.98 -11.54 -4.01
N GLU A 57 -2.26 -12.66 -4.03
CA GLU A 57 -2.72 -13.89 -4.67
C GLU A 57 -3.94 -14.50 -3.98
N PHE A 58 -4.08 -14.26 -2.67
CA PHE A 58 -5.26 -14.64 -1.89
C PHE A 58 -6.10 -13.40 -1.58
N ASP A 59 -7.39 -13.61 -1.33
CA ASP A 59 -8.29 -12.57 -0.85
C ASP A 59 -7.95 -12.21 0.59
N LEU A 60 -7.71 -10.93 0.86
CA LEU A 60 -7.59 -10.42 2.23
C LEU A 60 -9.01 -10.32 2.82
N ILE A 61 -9.38 -11.28 3.66
CA ILE A 61 -10.74 -11.40 4.22
C ILE A 61 -10.88 -10.78 5.61
N HIS A 62 -9.77 -10.55 6.30
CA HIS A 62 -9.74 -9.87 7.59
C HIS A 62 -8.43 -9.12 7.75
N SER A 63 -8.49 -7.93 8.34
CA SER A 63 -7.32 -7.10 8.62
C SER A 63 -7.60 -6.25 9.87
N GLU A 64 -6.80 -6.43 10.91
CA GLU A 64 -6.98 -5.83 12.23
C GLU A 64 -5.69 -5.17 12.71
N ASP A 65 -5.80 -3.96 13.26
CA ASP A 65 -4.69 -3.27 13.93
C ASP A 65 -4.51 -3.85 15.34
N LEU A 66 -3.35 -4.46 15.58
CA LEU A 66 -2.99 -5.01 16.90
C LEU A 66 -2.34 -3.98 17.83
N GLY A 67 -2.12 -2.76 17.35
CA GLY A 67 -1.34 -1.77 18.10
C GLY A 67 0.14 -2.13 18.20
N ILE A 68 0.80 -1.55 19.20
CA ILE A 68 2.22 -1.77 19.47
C ILE A 68 2.40 -3.10 20.18
N GLN A 69 3.21 -3.97 19.59
CA GLN A 69 3.59 -5.27 20.14
C GLN A 69 5.05 -5.24 20.59
N THR A 70 5.30 -5.71 21.81
CA THR A 70 6.64 -5.78 22.38
C THR A 70 7.30 -7.09 22.00
N TYR A 71 8.40 -7.00 21.29
CA TYR A 71 9.32 -8.10 21.02
C TYR A 71 10.54 -8.00 21.97
N THR A 72 11.36 -9.03 22.03
CA THR A 72 12.48 -9.10 22.98
C THR A 72 13.41 -7.88 22.90
N ASP A 73 13.61 -7.33 21.71
CA ASP A 73 14.60 -6.29 21.39
C ASP A 73 13.98 -4.95 20.95
N ARG A 74 12.67 -4.91 20.73
CA ARG A 74 12.00 -3.72 20.16
C ARG A 74 10.50 -3.77 20.26
N GLU A 75 9.89 -2.60 20.11
CA GLU A 75 8.44 -2.44 19.90
C GLU A 75 8.12 -2.25 18.42
N LEU A 76 7.08 -2.90 17.94
CA LEU A 76 6.61 -2.82 16.57
C LEU A 76 5.11 -2.65 16.52
N HIS A 77 4.64 -1.70 15.73
CA HIS A 77 3.22 -1.58 15.42
C HIS A 77 2.85 -2.65 14.37
N CYS A 78 1.96 -3.55 14.76
CA CYS A 78 1.60 -4.73 13.99
C CYS A 78 0.13 -4.75 13.60
N CYS A 79 -0.19 -5.55 12.60
CA CYS A 79 -1.53 -5.92 12.22
C CYS A 79 -1.66 -7.45 12.11
N PHE A 80 -2.90 -7.93 12.20
CA PHE A 80 -3.24 -9.32 11.94
C PHE A 80 -4.07 -9.39 10.67
N ASN A 81 -3.61 -10.20 9.72
CA ASN A 81 -4.25 -10.36 8.43
C ASN A 81 -4.61 -11.83 8.19
N ILE A 82 -5.84 -12.06 7.72
CA ILE A 82 -6.28 -13.38 7.26
C ILE A 82 -6.54 -13.31 5.76
N TYR A 83 -5.91 -14.23 5.05
CA TYR A 83 -6.05 -14.39 3.61
C TYR A 83 -6.70 -15.73 3.31
N LYS A 84 -7.56 -15.75 2.28
CA LYS A 84 -8.26 -16.94 1.80
C LYS A 84 -7.99 -17.15 0.33
N ARG A 85 -7.76 -18.39 -0.06
CA ARG A 85 -7.64 -18.78 -1.48
C ARG A 85 -8.92 -18.40 -2.22
N PRO A 86 -8.84 -17.68 -3.36
CA PRO A 86 -10.01 -17.42 -4.20
C PRO A 86 -10.57 -18.74 -4.78
N ALA A 87 -11.86 -18.71 -5.13
CA ALA A 87 -12.58 -19.90 -5.58
C ALA A 87 -12.05 -20.48 -6.90
N ASN A 88 -11.54 -19.62 -7.78
CA ASN A 88 -11.11 -20.01 -9.12
C ASN A 88 -9.57 -19.99 -9.20
N GLU A 89 -9.01 -18.98 -9.82
CA GLU A 89 -7.57 -18.79 -9.96
C GLU A 89 -7.01 -17.80 -8.93
N LEU A 90 -5.69 -17.86 -8.69
CA LEU A 90 -5.03 -16.89 -7.81
C LEU A 90 -5.18 -15.47 -8.36
N ASN A 91 -5.38 -14.51 -7.47
CA ASN A 91 -5.54 -13.11 -7.87
C ASN A 91 -4.28 -12.57 -8.53
N LYS A 92 -4.48 -11.68 -9.49
CA LYS A 92 -3.42 -10.88 -10.11
C LYS A 92 -3.14 -9.64 -9.27
N LYS A 93 -1.93 -9.13 -9.36
CA LYS A 93 -1.55 -7.92 -8.63
C LYS A 93 -2.48 -6.76 -8.99
N PRO A 94 -3.11 -6.10 -8.00
CA PRO A 94 -3.98 -4.97 -8.25
C PRO A 94 -3.24 -3.83 -8.99
N ASN A 95 -3.84 -3.36 -10.07
CA ASN A 95 -3.38 -2.19 -10.81
C ASN A 95 -4.42 -1.07 -10.68
N TYR A 96 -4.03 -0.02 -9.94
CA TYR A 96 -4.89 1.14 -9.73
C TYR A 96 -4.60 2.30 -10.70
N LYS A 97 -3.62 2.16 -11.60
CA LYS A 97 -3.29 3.23 -12.56
C LYS A 97 -4.52 3.58 -13.39
N LEU A 98 -4.78 4.88 -13.50
CA LEU A 98 -5.83 5.46 -14.34
C LEU A 98 -5.21 5.94 -15.64
N LYS A 99 -5.92 5.74 -16.75
CA LYS A 99 -5.43 6.05 -18.11
C LYS A 99 -5.07 7.53 -18.27
N ASP A 100 -5.92 8.40 -17.74
CA ASP A 100 -5.81 9.84 -17.95
C ASP A 100 -5.08 10.57 -16.80
N ILE A 101 -4.43 9.83 -15.89
CA ILE A 101 -3.70 10.40 -14.77
C ILE A 101 -2.30 9.84 -14.74
N THR A 102 -1.32 10.74 -14.70
CA THR A 102 0.09 10.40 -14.48
C THR A 102 0.53 10.97 -13.14
N ILE A 103 1.06 10.13 -12.26
CA ILE A 103 1.64 10.55 -10.99
C ILE A 103 3.15 10.32 -11.06
N LEU A 104 3.92 11.38 -10.89
CA LEU A 104 5.37 11.34 -10.87
C LEU A 104 5.86 11.48 -9.43
N GLU A 105 6.75 10.58 -9.03
CA GLU A 105 7.40 10.63 -7.72
C GLU A 105 8.72 11.38 -7.82
N TRP A 106 8.91 12.36 -6.98
CA TRP A 106 10.19 13.04 -6.80
C TRP A 106 10.71 12.84 -5.39
N ARG A 107 12.02 12.61 -5.27
CA ARG A 107 12.71 12.46 -3.98
C ARG A 107 13.94 13.34 -3.94
N ARG A 108 14.13 14.03 -2.83
CA ARG A 108 15.34 14.81 -2.57
C ARG A 108 16.56 13.88 -2.61
N GLY A 109 17.59 14.28 -3.38
CA GLY A 109 18.79 13.47 -3.57
C GLY A 109 18.64 12.28 -4.52
N GLY A 110 17.48 12.10 -5.16
CA GLY A 110 17.27 11.11 -6.21
C GLY A 110 17.48 11.69 -7.61
N ASN A 111 17.61 10.82 -8.61
CA ASN A 111 17.80 11.21 -10.02
C ASN A 111 16.48 11.59 -10.73
N TYR A 112 15.44 11.93 -9.97
CA TYR A 112 14.15 12.29 -10.53
C TYR A 112 14.07 13.78 -10.85
N LYS A 113 13.65 14.11 -12.07
CA LYS A 113 13.36 15.51 -12.44
C LYS A 113 11.97 15.89 -11.97
N ILE A 114 11.84 17.11 -11.48
CA ILE A 114 10.55 17.72 -11.21
C ILE A 114 9.91 18.06 -12.57
N PRO A 115 8.63 17.72 -12.79
CA PRO A 115 7.98 18.06 -14.05
C PRO A 115 7.79 19.58 -14.18
N GLU A 116 7.97 20.10 -15.38
CA GLU A 116 7.74 21.54 -15.66
C GLU A 116 6.27 21.93 -15.51
N LYS A 117 5.36 21.01 -15.85
CA LYS A 117 3.90 21.21 -15.75
C LYS A 117 3.26 20.07 -14.96
N TYR A 118 2.37 20.43 -14.08
CA TYR A 118 1.51 19.52 -13.32
C TYR A 118 0.25 20.26 -12.87
N ASP A 119 -0.80 19.52 -12.55
CA ASP A 119 -2.08 20.09 -12.16
C ASP A 119 -2.23 20.15 -10.64
N TYR A 120 -1.64 19.19 -9.94
CA TYR A 120 -1.67 19.11 -8.48
C TYR A 120 -0.39 18.47 -7.94
N ALA A 121 0.01 18.86 -6.73
CA ALA A 121 1.16 18.23 -6.08
C ALA A 121 0.96 18.08 -4.58
N ILE A 122 1.39 16.94 -4.02
CA ILE A 122 1.23 16.61 -2.60
C ILE A 122 2.51 16.05 -1.99
N CYS A 123 2.70 16.37 -0.70
CA CYS A 123 3.76 15.78 0.11
C CYS A 123 3.49 14.30 0.35
N GLY A 124 4.47 13.46 0.04
CA GLY A 124 4.36 11.99 0.14
C GLY A 124 4.88 11.42 1.46
N TRP A 125 5.52 12.21 2.33
CA TRP A 125 6.19 11.67 3.51
C TRP A 125 6.24 12.62 4.71
N GLY A 126 6.30 12.01 5.92
CA GLY A 126 6.49 12.70 7.19
C GLY A 126 5.23 13.37 7.71
N ALA A 127 5.39 14.29 8.66
CA ALA A 127 4.29 14.99 9.32
C ALA A 127 3.41 15.80 8.36
N ALA A 128 3.97 16.20 7.21
CA ALA A 128 3.29 16.94 6.15
C ALA A 128 2.63 16.06 5.09
N VAL A 129 2.58 14.73 5.28
CA VAL A 129 1.99 13.80 4.30
C VAL A 129 0.58 14.26 3.89
N GLY A 130 0.33 14.31 2.57
CA GLY A 130 -0.94 14.73 2.01
C GLY A 130 -1.14 16.25 1.89
N LYS A 131 -0.27 17.07 2.47
CA LYS A 131 -0.36 18.54 2.28
C LYS A 131 -0.04 18.91 0.83
N GLN A 132 -0.82 19.82 0.29
CA GLN A 132 -0.54 20.42 -1.01
C GLN A 132 0.83 21.10 -1.03
N ILE A 133 1.57 20.93 -2.10
CA ILE A 133 2.87 21.55 -2.31
C ILE A 133 2.65 22.90 -3.00
N LYS A 134 3.18 23.96 -2.38
CA LYS A 134 3.14 25.33 -2.93
C LYS A 134 4.44 25.69 -3.67
N GLN A 135 5.55 25.07 -3.26
CA GLN A 135 6.87 25.27 -3.87
C GLN A 135 7.52 23.93 -4.15
N GLN A 136 7.96 23.70 -5.36
CA GLN A 136 8.64 22.48 -5.79
C GLN A 136 9.91 22.23 -4.97
N GLY A 137 10.15 20.95 -4.62
CA GLY A 137 11.32 20.53 -3.83
C GLY A 137 11.25 20.90 -2.35
N GLN A 138 10.08 21.33 -1.84
CA GLN A 138 9.88 21.72 -0.44
C GLN A 138 10.06 20.52 0.51
N PHE A 139 9.58 19.34 0.13
CA PHE A 139 9.58 18.15 0.97
C PHE A 139 10.58 17.07 0.46
N ALA A 140 10.86 16.08 1.28
CA ALA A 140 11.78 15.00 0.92
C ALA A 140 11.19 14.00 -0.09
N LEU A 141 9.87 13.87 -0.12
CA LEU A 141 9.11 13.06 -1.06
C LEU A 141 7.89 13.84 -1.53
N GLU A 142 7.75 13.99 -2.83
CA GLU A 142 6.68 14.72 -3.48
C GLU A 142 6.06 13.89 -4.60
N TYR A 143 4.75 14.01 -4.76
CA TYR A 143 4.03 13.46 -5.90
C TYR A 143 3.44 14.60 -6.73
N TYR A 144 3.78 14.62 -8.01
CA TYR A 144 3.26 15.55 -9.01
C TYR A 144 2.25 14.83 -9.87
N ILE A 145 1.06 15.36 -9.96
CA ILE A 145 -0.10 14.76 -10.59
C ILE A 145 -0.44 15.54 -11.84
N ILE A 146 -0.45 14.86 -12.98
CA ILE A 146 -0.79 15.38 -14.29
C ILE A 146 -2.11 14.73 -14.71
N ILE A 147 -3.09 15.52 -15.06
CA ILE A 147 -4.44 15.09 -15.43
C ILE A 147 -4.65 15.42 -16.91
N ASN A 148 -4.65 14.37 -17.75
CA ASN A 148 -4.72 14.53 -19.21
C ASN A 148 -6.17 14.68 -19.75
N ASN A 149 -7.18 14.58 -18.87
CA ASN A 149 -8.59 14.73 -19.24
C ASN A 149 -9.17 15.96 -18.54
N ASP A 150 -9.34 17.03 -19.31
CA ASP A 150 -9.84 18.30 -18.79
C ASP A 150 -11.26 18.20 -18.21
N LYS A 151 -12.08 17.27 -18.70
CA LYS A 151 -13.46 17.07 -18.22
C LYS A 151 -13.52 16.78 -16.71
N TYR A 152 -12.56 16.04 -16.18
CA TYR A 152 -12.54 15.62 -14.76
C TYR A 152 -11.48 16.34 -13.94
N LYS A 153 -10.72 17.26 -14.55
CA LYS A 153 -9.57 17.91 -13.90
C LYS A 153 -9.92 18.61 -12.61
N GLU A 154 -10.90 19.51 -12.63
CA GLU A 154 -11.31 20.25 -11.43
C GLU A 154 -11.87 19.32 -10.35
N GLN A 155 -12.65 18.31 -10.74
CA GLN A 155 -13.19 17.34 -9.80
C GLN A 155 -12.08 16.54 -9.12
N ILE A 156 -11.08 16.08 -9.88
CA ILE A 156 -9.93 15.33 -9.34
C ILE A 156 -9.12 16.22 -8.39
N ILE A 157 -8.82 17.46 -8.77
CA ILE A 157 -8.11 18.41 -7.92
C ILE A 157 -8.87 18.65 -6.61
N ASN A 158 -10.19 18.84 -6.68
CA ASN A 158 -11.02 19.04 -5.50
C ASN A 158 -11.01 17.81 -4.55
N VAL A 159 -11.12 16.61 -5.12
CA VAL A 159 -11.03 15.35 -4.37
C VAL A 159 -9.67 15.24 -3.66
N LEU A 160 -8.58 15.55 -4.36
CA LEU A 160 -7.23 15.48 -3.79
C LEU A 160 -7.00 16.55 -2.71
N ALA A 161 -7.51 17.75 -2.91
CA ALA A 161 -7.35 18.89 -1.99
C ALA A 161 -8.12 18.67 -0.67
N ASN A 162 -9.27 18.00 -0.71
CA ASN A 162 -10.11 17.72 0.46
C ASN A 162 -9.82 16.38 1.13
N ALA A 163 -8.88 15.59 0.60
CA ALA A 163 -8.55 14.29 1.16
C ALA A 163 -7.81 14.40 2.50
N ASP A 164 -8.39 13.85 3.56
CA ASP A 164 -7.67 13.63 4.82
C ASP A 164 -6.85 12.33 4.72
N TRP A 165 -5.67 12.43 4.13
CA TRP A 165 -4.78 11.30 3.89
C TRP A 165 -4.38 10.55 5.16
N LYS A 166 -4.33 11.21 6.30
CA LYS A 166 -4.01 10.58 7.58
C LYS A 166 -5.15 9.75 8.09
N LYS A 167 -6.39 10.20 7.87
CA LYS A 167 -7.60 9.45 8.24
C LYS A 167 -7.88 8.30 7.26
N ILE A 168 -7.67 8.54 5.96
CA ILE A 168 -7.87 7.53 4.91
C ILE A 168 -6.85 6.39 5.05
N TYR A 169 -5.61 6.71 5.43
CA TYR A 169 -4.52 5.76 5.62
C TYR A 169 -3.84 5.95 6.98
N PRO A 170 -4.51 5.58 8.09
CA PRO A 170 -4.04 5.85 9.46
C PRO A 170 -2.76 5.10 9.85
N ASN A 171 -2.36 4.13 9.07
CA ASN A 171 -1.44 3.05 9.48
C ASN A 171 -0.01 3.34 9.16
N ILE A 172 0.52 4.44 9.67
CA ILE A 172 1.84 4.76 9.19
C ILE A 172 2.70 5.19 10.37
N ALA A 173 3.45 4.23 10.93
CA ALA A 173 4.51 4.52 11.90
C ALA A 173 5.48 5.60 11.36
N THR A 174 5.77 5.56 10.06
CA THR A 174 6.33 6.69 9.31
C THR A 174 5.33 7.07 8.24
N PRO A 175 4.67 8.23 8.35
CA PRO A 175 3.67 8.65 7.37
C PRO A 175 4.25 8.69 5.96
N ARG A 176 3.88 7.73 5.15
CA ARG A 176 4.28 7.64 3.73
C ARG A 176 3.07 7.30 2.87
N LEU A 177 2.71 8.23 2.03
CA LEU A 177 1.72 8.01 0.99
C LEU A 177 2.40 7.31 -0.19
N ALA A 178 1.90 6.15 -0.57
CA ALA A 178 2.38 5.46 -1.76
C ALA A 178 1.56 5.88 -2.99
N GLN A 179 2.20 5.95 -4.15
CA GLN A 179 1.58 6.35 -5.41
C GLN A 179 0.29 5.58 -5.73
N TRP A 180 0.26 4.26 -5.52
CA TRP A 180 -0.91 3.44 -5.76
C TRP A 180 -2.11 3.80 -4.87
N LYS A 181 -1.87 4.33 -3.66
CA LYS A 181 -2.91 4.80 -2.75
C LYS A 181 -3.61 6.04 -3.30
N ILE A 182 -2.86 6.92 -3.95
CA ILE A 182 -3.42 8.12 -4.60
C ILE A 182 -4.32 7.70 -5.76
N TYR A 183 -3.85 6.81 -6.64
CA TYR A 183 -4.65 6.27 -7.73
C TYR A 183 -5.91 5.56 -7.23
N LYS A 184 -5.77 4.70 -6.21
CA LYS A 184 -6.90 3.98 -5.62
C LYS A 184 -7.95 4.96 -5.09
N TYR A 185 -7.53 5.97 -4.34
CA TYR A 185 -8.42 6.97 -3.77
C TYR A 185 -9.17 7.75 -4.87
N ILE A 186 -8.48 8.22 -5.91
CA ILE A 186 -9.12 8.91 -7.03
C ILE A 186 -10.18 8.00 -7.67
N LYS A 187 -9.84 6.74 -7.93
CA LYS A 187 -10.75 5.75 -8.55
C LYS A 187 -11.99 5.48 -7.69
N GLU A 188 -11.85 5.49 -6.37
CA GLU A 188 -12.97 5.28 -5.43
C GLU A 188 -13.90 6.50 -5.33
N GLN A 189 -13.36 7.70 -5.53
CA GLN A 189 -14.16 8.94 -5.45
C GLN A 189 -14.78 9.36 -6.78
N ILE A 190 -14.20 8.94 -7.90
CA ILE A 190 -14.63 9.28 -9.25
C ILE A 190 -14.76 7.99 -10.04
N PRO A 191 -15.90 7.29 -9.96
CA PRO A 191 -16.15 6.10 -10.77
C PRO A 191 -16.16 6.47 -12.24
N GLU A 192 -15.55 5.59 -13.06
CA GLU A 192 -15.49 5.70 -14.53
C GLU A 192 -16.89 5.63 -15.16
#